data_804a72deea5961075c500c6d49fd88df
#
_entry.id   804a72deea5961075c500c6d49fd88df
#
_cell.length_a   1.000
_cell.length_b   1.000
_cell.length_c   1.000
_cell.angle_alpha   90.00
_cell.angle_beta   90.00
_cell.angle_gamma   90.00
#
_symmetry.space_group_name_H-M   'P 1'
#
loop_
_entity.id
_entity.type
_entity.pdbx_description
1 polymer ?
#
loop_
_entity_poly.entity_id
_entity_poly.type
_entity_poly.pdbx_seq_one_letter_code
_entity_poly.pdbx_strand_id
1 'polypeptide(L)'
;EVSITIFDENGEVVVGETPEPEVTPEPTVDPSLPVYEADGSILLTMTFAGDMTIGSNVQSSGTSIFEKELEKQKGDINFPFRNVRDILLADDLTMVNFEGTLTTEGRNPDKTGNEFLFRADPSYVDMLPAGGVDTVSLENNHVLDMGDSGLEETKKTLLAAGIPYASEGEPAILTVKGVKIGSLAYQTFGGRHDELIAKVPGDIQALRDQGCDIVIVSYHWGAEKDYYPNDNQVRLGRATVDAGADLVV
;
A
#
# COMPACT_ATOMS: atom_id res chain seq x y z
N GLU A 1 -20.13 29.65 22.18
CA GLU A 1 -19.53 29.02 23.37
C GLU A 1 -20.19 29.64 24.59
N VAL A 2 -20.84 28.81 25.45
CA VAL A 2 -21.32 29.22 26.73
C VAL A 2 -20.42 28.62 27.79
N SER A 3 -19.63 29.46 28.45
CA SER A 3 -18.83 29.02 29.59
C SER A 3 -19.61 29.20 30.87
N ILE A 4 -19.74 28.15 31.66
CA ILE A 4 -20.40 28.20 33.00
C ILE A 4 -19.29 28.10 34.03
N THR A 5 -19.16 29.11 34.88
CA THR A 5 -18.27 29.09 36.02
C THR A 5 -19.09 28.84 37.26
N ILE A 6 -18.81 27.77 37.98
CA ILE A 6 -19.51 27.43 39.24
C ILE A 6 -18.64 27.85 40.42
N PHE A 7 -19.21 28.53 41.40
CA PHE A 7 -18.56 28.92 42.64
C PHE A 7 -19.13 28.11 43.80
N ASP A 8 -18.29 27.77 44.76
CA ASP A 8 -18.73 27.17 46.02
C ASP A 8 -19.33 28.21 46.99
N GLU A 9 -19.74 27.77 48.14
CA GLU A 9 -20.34 28.60 49.17
C GLU A 9 -19.39 29.68 49.78
N ASN A 10 -18.08 29.54 49.50
CA ASN A 10 -17.04 30.49 49.90
C ASN A 10 -16.67 31.44 48.75
N GLY A 11 -17.25 31.27 47.55
CA GLY A 11 -16.98 32.07 46.38
C GLY A 11 -15.71 31.65 45.60
N GLU A 12 -15.20 30.45 45.86
CA GLU A 12 -14.08 29.89 45.09
C GLU A 12 -14.60 29.14 43.86
N VAL A 13 -13.82 29.21 42.77
CA VAL A 13 -14.18 28.52 41.51
C VAL A 13 -14.05 27.02 41.70
N VAL A 14 -15.16 26.30 41.60
CA VAL A 14 -15.15 24.84 41.54
C VAL A 14 -14.80 24.44 40.11
N VAL A 15 -13.56 24.01 39.89
CA VAL A 15 -13.17 23.37 38.63
C VAL A 15 -13.76 21.97 38.64
N GLY A 16 -15.00 21.83 38.19
CA GLY A 16 -15.55 20.53 37.81
C GLY A 16 -14.83 20.05 36.57
N GLU A 17 -14.35 18.81 36.61
CA GLU A 17 -13.96 18.14 35.35
C GLU A 17 -15.17 18.20 34.41
N THR A 18 -15.07 18.97 33.34
CA THR A 18 -16.02 18.91 32.23
C THR A 18 -15.95 17.46 31.73
N PRO A 19 -17.07 16.70 31.77
CA PRO A 19 -17.01 15.37 31.14
C PRO A 19 -16.58 15.58 29.71
N GLU A 20 -15.52 14.87 29.31
CA GLU A 20 -15.15 14.79 27.90
C GLU A 20 -16.41 14.50 27.10
N PRO A 21 -16.68 15.25 26.02
CA PRO A 21 -17.84 14.96 25.19
C PRO A 21 -17.75 13.49 24.79
N GLU A 22 -18.80 12.75 25.12
CA GLU A 22 -18.93 11.36 24.73
C GLU A 22 -18.81 11.35 23.20
N VAL A 23 -17.65 10.92 22.69
CA VAL A 23 -17.41 10.77 21.25
C VAL A 23 -18.34 9.65 20.83
N THR A 24 -19.51 10.04 20.33
CA THR A 24 -20.38 9.11 19.61
C THR A 24 -19.53 8.56 18.47
N PRO A 25 -19.27 7.26 18.41
CA PRO A 25 -18.52 6.72 17.29
C PRO A 25 -19.25 7.13 16.02
N GLU A 26 -18.55 7.77 15.09
CA GLU A 26 -19.09 8.00 13.75
C GLU A 26 -19.61 6.66 13.23
N PRO A 27 -20.80 6.62 12.61
CA PRO A 27 -21.33 5.40 12.05
C PRO A 27 -20.27 4.85 11.07
N THR A 28 -19.74 3.67 11.38
CA THR A 28 -18.85 2.96 10.46
C THR A 28 -19.65 2.70 9.19
N VAL A 29 -19.34 3.45 8.13
CA VAL A 29 -19.95 3.23 6.82
C VAL A 29 -19.46 1.86 6.35
N ASP A 30 -20.40 0.96 6.03
CA ASP A 30 -20.07 -0.33 5.46
C ASP A 30 -19.40 -0.09 4.08
N PRO A 31 -18.13 -0.44 3.90
CA PRO A 31 -17.42 -0.15 2.65
C PRO A 31 -17.99 -0.90 1.44
N SER A 32 -18.83 -1.91 1.67
CA SER A 32 -19.53 -2.63 0.59
C SER A 32 -20.72 -1.85 0.01
N LEU A 33 -21.16 -0.79 0.70
CA LEU A 33 -22.32 0.01 0.25
C LEU A 33 -21.85 1.22 -0.57
N PRO A 34 -22.55 1.53 -1.68
CA PRO A 34 -22.23 2.71 -2.48
C PRO A 34 -22.53 4.00 -1.73
N VAL A 35 -21.61 4.96 -1.82
CA VAL A 35 -21.77 6.32 -1.31
C VAL A 35 -21.91 7.25 -2.51
N TYR A 36 -23.11 7.80 -2.69
CA TYR A 36 -23.43 8.66 -3.83
C TYR A 36 -23.27 10.14 -3.49
N GLU A 37 -22.69 10.87 -4.42
CA GLU A 37 -22.72 12.33 -4.46
C GLU A 37 -24.13 12.85 -4.75
N ALA A 38 -24.37 14.15 -4.59
CA ALA A 38 -25.67 14.76 -4.81
C ALA A 38 -26.21 14.61 -6.24
N ASP A 39 -25.33 14.40 -7.22
CA ASP A 39 -25.67 14.16 -8.62
C ASP A 39 -25.84 12.68 -8.99
N GLY A 40 -25.71 11.77 -7.99
CA GLY A 40 -25.82 10.34 -8.17
C GLY A 40 -24.52 9.65 -8.63
N SER A 41 -23.43 10.38 -8.77
CA SER A 41 -22.10 9.80 -9.02
C SER A 41 -21.46 9.24 -7.76
N ILE A 42 -20.40 8.42 -7.93
CA ILE A 42 -19.53 7.99 -6.83
C ILE A 42 -18.15 8.60 -7.08
N LEU A 43 -17.69 9.42 -6.13
CA LEU A 43 -16.35 10.00 -6.18
C LEU A 43 -15.37 9.14 -5.37
N LEU A 44 -14.32 8.67 -6.03
CA LEU A 44 -13.19 7.98 -5.42
C LEU A 44 -11.92 8.83 -5.55
N THR A 45 -11.25 9.03 -4.42
CA THR A 45 -9.90 9.59 -4.38
C THR A 45 -8.93 8.47 -4.12
N MET A 46 -8.00 8.23 -5.04
CA MET A 46 -7.01 7.16 -4.93
C MET A 46 -5.60 7.73 -4.99
N THR A 47 -4.74 7.27 -4.10
CA THR A 47 -3.31 7.64 -4.06
C THR A 47 -2.45 6.46 -4.49
N PHE A 48 -1.50 6.72 -5.38
CA PHE A 48 -0.50 5.75 -5.81
C PHE A 48 0.88 6.29 -5.46
N ALA A 49 1.68 5.47 -4.77
CA ALA A 49 3.06 5.80 -4.48
C ALA A 49 4.00 4.74 -5.05
N GLY A 50 5.25 5.12 -5.25
CA GLY A 50 6.28 4.25 -5.80
C GLY A 50 6.80 3.23 -4.79
N ASP A 51 8.11 2.98 -4.87
CA ASP A 51 8.78 1.95 -4.10
C ASP A 51 8.82 2.30 -2.62
N MET A 52 8.30 1.41 -1.81
CA MET A 52 8.29 1.51 -0.37
C MET A 52 9.10 0.36 0.23
N THR A 53 10.28 0.68 0.72
CA THR A 53 11.17 -0.27 1.38
C THR A 53 11.12 -0.01 2.89
N ILE A 54 10.45 -0.89 3.63
CA ILE A 54 10.50 -0.93 5.09
C ILE A 54 11.56 -1.95 5.49
N GLY A 55 12.48 -1.56 6.38
CA GLY A 55 13.54 -2.45 6.86
C GLY A 55 14.90 -2.17 6.26
N SER A 56 15.68 -3.22 5.97
CA SER A 56 17.12 -3.09 5.76
C SER A 56 17.64 -3.94 4.63
N ASN A 57 18.76 -3.49 4.06
CA ASN A 57 19.62 -4.37 3.27
C ASN A 57 20.39 -5.30 4.24
N VAL A 58 20.10 -6.60 4.21
CA VAL A 58 20.74 -7.62 5.07
C VAL A 58 22.21 -7.85 4.78
N GLN A 59 22.74 -7.36 3.66
CA GLN A 59 24.17 -7.42 3.34
C GLN A 59 24.98 -6.31 4.02
N SER A 60 24.32 -5.28 4.56
CA SER A 60 25.00 -4.22 5.28
C SER A 60 25.47 -4.72 6.64
N SER A 61 26.74 -4.42 6.99
CA SER A 61 27.27 -4.74 8.30
C SER A 61 26.71 -3.77 9.37
N GLY A 62 26.20 -4.34 10.46
CA GLY A 62 25.67 -3.56 11.61
C GLY A 62 24.19 -3.22 11.50
N THR A 63 23.69 -2.47 12.47
CA THR A 63 22.28 -2.02 12.51
C THR A 63 22.02 -1.06 11.36
N SER A 64 20.94 -1.30 10.62
CA SER A 64 20.58 -0.48 9.47
C SER A 64 20.19 0.94 9.82
N ILE A 65 20.08 1.78 8.80
CA ILE A 65 19.63 3.17 8.97
C ILE A 65 18.18 3.19 9.45
N PHE A 66 17.34 2.28 8.92
CA PHE A 66 15.93 2.20 9.29
C PHE A 66 15.74 1.83 10.76
N GLU A 67 16.37 0.74 11.23
CA GLU A 67 16.25 0.33 12.63
C GLU A 67 16.83 1.37 13.58
N LYS A 68 17.95 2.00 13.24
CA LYS A 68 18.50 3.11 14.04
C LYS A 68 17.55 4.28 14.16
N GLU A 69 16.86 4.62 13.07
CA GLU A 69 15.89 5.70 13.13
C GLU A 69 14.64 5.29 13.90
N LEU A 70 14.15 4.06 13.74
CA LEU A 70 13.01 3.53 14.50
C LEU A 70 13.34 3.53 16.03
N GLU A 71 14.55 3.12 16.42
CA GLU A 71 15.00 3.17 17.81
C GLU A 71 15.03 4.62 18.34
N LYS A 72 15.58 5.55 17.56
CA LYS A 72 15.62 6.98 17.89
C LYS A 72 14.20 7.57 18.02
N GLN A 73 13.25 7.11 17.22
CA GLN A 73 11.83 7.45 17.30
C GLN A 73 11.09 6.66 18.41
N LYS A 74 11.81 5.89 19.25
CA LYS A 74 11.27 5.09 20.36
C LYS A 74 10.23 4.05 19.93
N GLY A 75 10.38 3.51 18.73
CA GLY A 75 9.47 2.52 18.19
C GLY A 75 8.18 3.11 17.62
N ASP A 76 8.11 4.40 17.33
CA ASP A 76 6.96 5.02 16.69
C ASP A 76 6.80 4.47 15.27
N ILE A 77 5.82 3.60 15.07
CA ILE A 77 5.52 2.98 13.77
C ILE A 77 4.99 3.96 12.73
N ASN A 78 4.55 5.15 13.14
CA ASN A 78 4.04 6.16 12.21
C ASN A 78 5.17 7.01 11.60
N PHE A 79 6.40 6.89 12.11
CA PHE A 79 7.48 7.79 11.68
C PHE A 79 7.78 7.77 10.17
N PRO A 80 7.68 6.62 9.44
CA PRO A 80 7.96 6.60 8.02
C PRO A 80 6.96 7.44 7.21
N PHE A 81 5.72 7.50 7.68
CA PHE A 81 4.61 8.17 7.00
C PHE A 81 4.30 9.58 7.53
N ARG A 82 4.98 10.05 8.58
CA ARG A 82 4.67 11.28 9.33
C ARG A 82 4.31 12.48 8.45
N ASN A 83 4.97 12.66 7.33
CA ASN A 83 4.80 13.82 6.47
C ASN A 83 3.73 13.64 5.37
N VAL A 84 3.24 12.43 5.15
CA VAL A 84 2.27 12.10 4.10
C VAL A 84 1.02 11.44 4.64
N ARG A 85 1.05 10.98 5.89
CA ARG A 85 0.00 10.20 6.53
C ARG A 85 -1.39 10.85 6.43
N ASP A 86 -1.47 12.16 6.67
CA ASP A 86 -2.75 12.86 6.62
C ASP A 86 -3.35 12.88 5.20
N ILE A 87 -2.51 12.81 4.17
CA ILE A 87 -2.95 12.70 2.77
C ILE A 87 -3.48 11.28 2.51
N LEU A 88 -2.72 10.26 2.93
CA LEU A 88 -3.06 8.86 2.69
C LEU A 88 -4.29 8.40 3.49
N LEU A 89 -4.50 8.95 4.69
CA LEU A 89 -5.71 8.68 5.49
C LEU A 89 -6.95 9.45 5.02
N ALA A 90 -6.79 10.47 4.18
CA ALA A 90 -7.89 11.29 3.69
C ALA A 90 -8.42 10.80 2.33
N ASP A 91 -7.73 9.91 1.66
CA ASP A 91 -8.19 9.29 0.42
C ASP A 91 -9.06 8.06 0.69
N ASP A 92 -9.55 7.43 -0.37
CA ASP A 92 -10.41 6.25 -0.30
C ASP A 92 -9.64 4.96 -0.55
N LEU A 93 -8.46 5.05 -1.17
CA LEU A 93 -7.58 3.92 -1.46
C LEU A 93 -6.15 4.39 -1.71
N THR A 94 -5.22 3.93 -0.90
CA THR A 94 -3.78 4.08 -1.14
C THR A 94 -3.15 2.75 -1.56
N MET A 95 -2.49 2.74 -2.72
CA MET A 95 -1.69 1.62 -3.23
C MET A 95 -0.22 2.01 -3.36
N VAL A 96 0.68 1.15 -2.90
CA VAL A 96 2.13 1.33 -3.02
C VAL A 96 2.81 0.08 -3.58
N ASN A 97 4.00 0.22 -4.17
CA ASN A 97 4.86 -0.93 -4.46
C ASN A 97 5.63 -1.31 -3.18
N PHE A 98 5.33 -2.48 -2.61
CA PHE A 98 6.07 -2.97 -1.44
C PHE A 98 7.37 -3.65 -1.91
N GLU A 99 8.48 -2.94 -1.78
CA GLU A 99 9.78 -3.38 -2.29
C GLU A 99 10.63 -3.98 -1.17
N GLY A 100 10.55 -5.30 -1.03
CA GLY A 100 11.24 -6.06 0.00
C GLY A 100 10.44 -7.25 0.49
N THR A 101 10.84 -7.78 1.65
CA THR A 101 10.22 -8.96 2.27
C THR A 101 9.97 -8.75 3.75
N LEU A 102 8.86 -9.29 4.26
CA LEU A 102 8.49 -9.33 5.67
C LEU A 102 8.76 -10.74 6.21
N THR A 103 9.98 -10.98 6.63
CA THR A 103 10.42 -12.29 7.14
C THR A 103 11.61 -12.15 8.08
N THR A 104 11.76 -13.08 9.01
CA THR A 104 12.95 -13.13 9.88
C THR A 104 14.05 -14.00 9.30
N GLU A 105 13.75 -14.83 8.31
CA GLU A 105 14.65 -15.86 7.79
C GLU A 105 14.73 -15.82 6.25
N GLY A 106 15.56 -16.68 5.73
CA GLY A 106 15.71 -16.88 4.30
C GLY A 106 16.81 -16.03 3.66
N ARG A 107 17.14 -16.42 2.47
CA ARG A 107 18.01 -15.72 1.51
C ARG A 107 17.83 -16.36 0.15
N ASN A 108 17.76 -15.56 -0.88
CA ASN A 108 17.79 -16.07 -2.25
C ASN A 108 19.23 -16.56 -2.58
N PRO A 109 19.42 -17.86 -2.87
CA PRO A 109 20.74 -18.42 -3.17
C PRO A 109 21.32 -17.89 -4.50
N ASP A 110 20.48 -17.41 -5.41
CA ASP A 110 20.88 -16.91 -6.72
C ASP A 110 21.37 -15.46 -6.68
N LYS A 111 21.03 -14.73 -5.61
CA LYS A 111 21.52 -13.37 -5.33
C LYS A 111 22.80 -13.41 -4.51
N THR A 112 23.96 -13.52 -5.18
CA THR A 112 25.26 -13.81 -4.55
C THR A 112 26.27 -12.65 -4.54
N GLY A 113 25.96 -11.54 -5.21
CA GLY A 113 26.88 -10.41 -5.43
C GLY A 113 26.73 -9.28 -4.41
N ASN A 114 27.02 -8.06 -4.87
CA ASN A 114 26.80 -6.81 -4.11
C ASN A 114 25.37 -6.27 -4.29
N GLU A 115 24.43 -7.16 -4.52
CA GLU A 115 23.02 -6.82 -4.69
C GLU A 115 22.42 -6.40 -3.34
N PHE A 116 21.49 -5.45 -3.39
CA PHE A 116 20.69 -5.14 -2.21
C PHE A 116 19.71 -6.28 -1.97
N LEU A 117 19.60 -6.69 -0.69
CA LEU A 117 18.61 -7.70 -0.25
C LEU A 117 17.80 -7.10 0.88
N PHE A 118 16.56 -6.76 0.59
CA PHE A 118 15.69 -6.05 1.53
C PHE A 118 14.86 -7.01 2.37
N ARG A 119 15.01 -6.86 3.69
CA ARG A 119 14.26 -7.64 4.67
C ARG A 119 13.82 -6.76 5.83
N ALA A 120 12.60 -6.98 6.27
CA ALA A 120 12.02 -6.37 7.45
C ALA A 120 11.50 -7.42 8.42
N ASP A 121 11.47 -7.09 9.71
CA ASP A 121 10.74 -7.89 10.69
C ASP A 121 9.25 -7.90 10.33
N PRO A 122 8.57 -9.07 10.38
CA PRO A 122 7.14 -9.14 10.08
C PRO A 122 6.25 -8.19 10.86
N SER A 123 6.65 -7.82 12.09
CA SER A 123 5.91 -6.85 12.91
C SER A 123 5.86 -5.43 12.31
N TYR A 124 6.74 -5.12 11.35
CA TYR A 124 6.71 -3.82 10.67
C TYR A 124 5.53 -3.67 9.70
N VAL A 125 4.82 -4.75 9.42
CA VAL A 125 3.58 -4.69 8.62
C VAL A 125 2.57 -3.69 9.18
N ASP A 126 2.52 -3.53 10.49
CA ASP A 126 1.60 -2.59 11.16
C ASP A 126 1.83 -1.12 10.77
N MET A 127 3.01 -0.81 10.23
CA MET A 127 3.32 0.53 9.70
C MET A 127 2.47 0.87 8.47
N LEU A 128 2.05 -0.12 7.67
CA LEU A 128 1.27 0.07 6.45
C LEU A 128 -0.12 0.64 6.76
N PRO A 129 -0.99 -0.06 7.49
CA PRO A 129 -2.32 0.47 7.80
C PRO A 129 -2.22 1.71 8.71
N ALA A 130 -1.24 1.79 9.62
CA ALA A 130 -1.01 2.98 10.43
C ALA A 130 -0.63 4.20 9.58
N GLY A 131 0.01 4.00 8.44
CA GLY A 131 0.37 5.02 7.46
C GLY A 131 -0.74 5.40 6.49
N GLY A 132 -1.84 4.64 6.44
CA GLY A 132 -2.94 4.82 5.48
C GLY A 132 -2.76 4.03 4.19
N VAL A 133 -1.96 2.95 4.19
CA VAL A 133 -1.81 2.06 3.02
C VAL A 133 -2.87 0.98 3.08
N ASP A 134 -3.66 0.83 2.01
CA ASP A 134 -4.77 -0.13 1.93
C ASP A 134 -4.41 -1.39 1.14
N THR A 135 -3.53 -1.28 0.16
CA THR A 135 -3.12 -2.41 -0.69
C THR A 135 -1.71 -2.20 -1.25
N VAL A 136 -1.07 -3.29 -1.64
CA VAL A 136 0.29 -3.23 -2.19
C VAL A 136 0.45 -4.03 -3.48
N SER A 137 1.36 -3.57 -4.35
CA SER A 137 1.97 -4.39 -5.40
C SER A 137 3.11 -5.20 -4.79
N LEU A 138 3.18 -6.49 -5.10
CA LEU A 138 4.28 -7.40 -4.77
C LEU A 138 5.01 -7.90 -6.02
N GLU A 139 5.09 -7.10 -7.08
CA GLU A 139 5.83 -7.44 -8.29
C GLU A 139 6.96 -6.45 -8.53
N ASN A 140 8.15 -6.79 -8.03
CA ASN A 140 9.37 -6.03 -8.21
C ASN A 140 10.60 -6.97 -8.12
N ASN A 141 11.79 -6.44 -8.36
CA ASN A 141 13.04 -7.22 -8.32
C ASN A 141 13.47 -7.67 -6.91
N HIS A 142 12.79 -7.21 -5.85
CA HIS A 142 13.10 -7.52 -4.45
C HIS A 142 12.14 -8.48 -3.77
N VAL A 143 11.05 -8.89 -4.42
CA VAL A 143 10.05 -9.80 -3.81
C VAL A 143 10.64 -11.17 -3.45
N LEU A 144 11.69 -11.61 -4.14
CA LEU A 144 12.39 -12.87 -3.89
C LEU A 144 13.75 -12.70 -3.20
N ASP A 145 14.02 -11.59 -2.53
CA ASP A 145 15.27 -11.38 -1.82
C ASP A 145 15.56 -12.43 -0.76
N MET A 146 14.52 -12.92 -0.12
CA MET A 146 14.60 -13.99 0.88
C MET A 146 14.10 -15.35 0.33
N GLY A 147 14.04 -15.49 -1.01
CA GLY A 147 13.57 -16.70 -1.69
C GLY A 147 12.07 -16.89 -1.59
N ASP A 148 11.58 -18.02 -2.10
CA ASP A 148 10.14 -18.34 -2.12
C ASP A 148 9.51 -18.37 -0.72
N SER A 149 10.24 -18.90 0.27
CA SER A 149 9.75 -18.94 1.66
C SER A 149 9.55 -17.54 2.24
N GLY A 150 10.46 -16.60 1.93
CA GLY A 150 10.34 -15.21 2.36
C GLY A 150 9.16 -14.50 1.69
N LEU A 151 8.92 -14.75 0.41
CA LEU A 151 7.75 -14.22 -0.30
C LEU A 151 6.45 -14.77 0.30
N GLU A 152 6.36 -16.07 0.54
CA GLU A 152 5.18 -16.69 1.14
C GLU A 152 4.89 -16.18 2.57
N GLU A 153 5.94 -15.95 3.37
CA GLU A 153 5.77 -15.32 4.69
C GLU A 153 5.30 -13.88 4.56
N THR A 154 5.85 -13.11 3.61
CA THR A 154 5.42 -11.74 3.31
C THR A 154 3.95 -11.68 2.95
N LYS A 155 3.49 -12.52 2.03
CA LYS A 155 2.08 -12.62 1.63
C LYS A 155 1.16 -12.93 2.82
N LYS A 156 1.52 -13.90 3.65
CA LYS A 156 0.76 -14.24 4.87
C LYS A 156 0.72 -13.11 5.87
N THR A 157 1.82 -12.42 6.06
CA THR A 157 1.95 -11.29 7.00
C THR A 157 1.06 -10.13 6.55
N LEU A 158 1.09 -9.78 5.26
CA LEU A 158 0.23 -8.73 4.69
C LEU A 158 -1.26 -9.07 4.87
N LEU A 159 -1.68 -10.28 4.50
CA LEU A 159 -3.08 -10.70 4.65
C LEU A 159 -3.53 -10.73 6.11
N ALA A 160 -2.66 -11.16 7.04
CA ALA A 160 -2.95 -11.16 8.47
C ALA A 160 -3.14 -9.74 9.03
N ALA A 161 -2.46 -8.75 8.47
CA ALA A 161 -2.62 -7.34 8.80
C ALA A 161 -3.81 -6.67 8.07
N GLY A 162 -4.55 -7.42 7.25
CA GLY A 162 -5.67 -6.88 6.47
C GLY A 162 -5.25 -6.09 5.23
N ILE A 163 -4.00 -6.25 4.77
CA ILE A 163 -3.47 -5.59 3.56
C ILE A 163 -3.51 -6.60 2.40
N PRO A 164 -4.49 -6.51 1.48
CA PRO A 164 -4.47 -7.28 0.25
C PRO A 164 -3.30 -6.87 -0.63
N TYR A 165 -2.81 -7.80 -1.43
CA TYR A 165 -1.71 -7.55 -2.36
C TYR A 165 -2.05 -8.01 -3.77
N ALA A 166 -1.47 -7.37 -4.77
CA ALA A 166 -1.45 -7.85 -6.14
C ALA A 166 -0.08 -8.43 -6.48
N SER A 167 -0.05 -9.64 -7.01
CA SER A 167 1.13 -10.31 -7.53
C SER A 167 0.78 -10.98 -8.86
N GLU A 168 1.76 -11.40 -9.64
CA GLU A 168 1.49 -12.03 -10.93
C GLU A 168 0.69 -13.32 -10.77
N GLY A 169 -0.52 -13.36 -11.35
CA GLY A 169 -1.46 -14.46 -11.19
C GLY A 169 -2.32 -14.43 -9.91
N GLU A 170 -2.08 -13.50 -9.03
CA GLU A 170 -2.80 -13.29 -7.78
C GLU A 170 -3.28 -11.83 -7.69
N PRO A 171 -4.43 -11.47 -8.29
CA PRO A 171 -4.92 -10.10 -8.25
C PRO A 171 -5.43 -9.73 -6.85
N ALA A 172 -5.29 -8.47 -6.45
CA ALA A 172 -6.04 -7.93 -5.33
C ALA A 172 -7.42 -7.45 -5.79
N ILE A 173 -8.46 -7.74 -5.00
CA ILE A 173 -9.82 -7.25 -5.24
C ILE A 173 -10.34 -6.62 -3.95
N LEU A 174 -10.72 -5.34 -4.04
CA LEU A 174 -11.25 -4.55 -2.92
C LEU A 174 -12.61 -3.96 -3.31
N THR A 175 -13.39 -3.61 -2.30
CA THR A 175 -14.62 -2.83 -2.50
C THR A 175 -14.50 -1.53 -1.72
N VAL A 176 -14.60 -0.40 -2.41
CA VAL A 176 -14.44 0.94 -1.85
C VAL A 176 -15.67 1.75 -2.22
N LYS A 177 -16.43 2.24 -1.25
CA LYS A 177 -17.70 2.95 -1.46
C LYS A 177 -18.66 2.22 -2.42
N GLY A 178 -18.69 0.88 -2.35
CA GLY A 178 -19.50 0.03 -3.21
C GLY A 178 -18.96 -0.22 -4.63
N VAL A 179 -17.82 0.38 -4.98
CA VAL A 179 -17.13 0.16 -6.26
C VAL A 179 -16.13 -0.99 -6.11
N LYS A 180 -16.22 -2.00 -6.94
CA LYS A 180 -15.31 -3.14 -6.91
C LYS A 180 -14.08 -2.86 -7.78
N ILE A 181 -12.93 -2.82 -7.13
CA ILE A 181 -11.64 -2.49 -7.75
C ILE A 181 -10.78 -3.74 -7.82
N GLY A 182 -10.32 -4.10 -9.01
CA GLY A 182 -9.36 -5.17 -9.25
C GLY A 182 -7.99 -4.60 -9.58
N SER A 183 -6.95 -5.13 -8.96
CA SER A 183 -5.56 -4.70 -9.15
C SER A 183 -4.70 -5.86 -9.61
N LEU A 184 -3.94 -5.65 -10.69
CA LEU A 184 -2.93 -6.55 -11.23
C LEU A 184 -1.54 -5.94 -11.02
N ALA A 185 -0.53 -6.77 -10.85
CA ALA A 185 0.85 -6.32 -10.72
C ALA A 185 1.80 -7.18 -11.55
N TYR A 186 2.77 -6.52 -12.17
CA TYR A 186 3.80 -7.15 -12.99
C TYR A 186 5.14 -6.43 -12.89
N GLN A 187 6.21 -7.15 -13.17
CA GLN A 187 7.53 -6.57 -13.39
C GLN A 187 8.03 -6.88 -14.80
N THR A 188 8.84 -5.99 -15.37
CA THR A 188 9.34 -6.14 -16.74
C THR A 188 10.81 -6.51 -16.85
N PHE A 189 11.45 -6.87 -15.74
CA PHE A 189 12.84 -7.32 -15.73
C PHE A 189 13.03 -8.53 -16.64
N GLY A 190 14.17 -8.59 -17.32
CA GLY A 190 14.41 -9.63 -18.31
C GLY A 190 13.75 -9.40 -19.69
N GLY A 191 13.12 -8.22 -19.91
CA GLY A 191 12.58 -7.85 -21.24
C GLY A 191 11.21 -8.45 -21.56
N ARG A 192 10.37 -8.70 -20.57
CA ARG A 192 9.07 -9.38 -20.66
C ARG A 192 7.95 -8.58 -21.35
N HIS A 193 8.24 -7.44 -21.97
CA HIS A 193 7.20 -6.55 -22.52
C HIS A 193 6.28 -7.22 -23.54
N ASP A 194 6.80 -8.02 -24.48
CA ASP A 194 5.96 -8.72 -25.47
C ASP A 194 5.13 -9.84 -24.86
N GLU A 195 5.66 -10.54 -23.87
CA GLU A 195 4.95 -11.54 -23.09
C GLU A 195 3.77 -10.89 -22.35
N LEU A 196 4.02 -9.77 -21.67
CA LEU A 196 2.98 -9.06 -20.90
C LEU A 196 1.90 -8.43 -21.81
N ILE A 197 2.28 -7.90 -22.99
CA ILE A 197 1.31 -7.44 -23.99
C ILE A 197 0.35 -8.56 -24.41
N ALA A 198 0.84 -9.80 -24.50
CA ALA A 198 -0.01 -10.94 -24.84
C ALA A 198 -0.84 -11.46 -23.65
N LYS A 199 -0.32 -11.38 -22.42
CA LYS A 199 -0.91 -11.95 -21.21
C LYS A 199 -1.97 -11.04 -20.58
N VAL A 200 -1.64 -9.77 -20.40
CA VAL A 200 -2.43 -8.81 -19.60
C VAL A 200 -3.89 -8.66 -20.06
N PRO A 201 -4.22 -8.70 -21.38
CA PRO A 201 -5.62 -8.63 -21.80
C PRO A 201 -6.51 -9.74 -21.20
N GLY A 202 -5.98 -10.96 -21.09
CA GLY A 202 -6.71 -12.08 -20.46
C GLY A 202 -6.91 -11.89 -18.97
N ASP A 203 -5.92 -11.35 -18.28
CA ASP A 203 -5.99 -11.10 -16.84
C ASP A 203 -6.96 -9.94 -16.51
N ILE A 204 -6.98 -8.88 -17.34
CA ILE A 204 -7.97 -7.79 -17.25
C ILE A 204 -9.38 -8.35 -17.43
N GLN A 205 -9.60 -9.17 -18.49
CA GLN A 205 -10.92 -9.76 -18.74
C GLN A 205 -11.37 -10.64 -17.57
N ALA A 206 -10.47 -11.40 -16.96
CA ALA A 206 -10.78 -12.22 -15.79
C ALA A 206 -11.23 -11.39 -14.57
N LEU A 207 -10.71 -10.17 -14.38
CA LEU A 207 -11.21 -9.25 -13.35
C LEU A 207 -12.59 -8.68 -13.71
N ARG A 208 -12.80 -8.32 -14.98
CA ARG A 208 -14.12 -7.87 -15.45
C ARG A 208 -15.20 -8.96 -15.30
N ASP A 209 -14.86 -10.21 -15.61
CA ASP A 209 -15.76 -11.36 -15.45
C ASP A 209 -16.09 -11.62 -13.95
N GLN A 210 -15.22 -11.23 -13.06
CA GLN A 210 -15.47 -11.22 -11.60
C GLN A 210 -16.26 -10.00 -11.14
N GLY A 211 -16.63 -9.10 -12.03
CA GLY A 211 -17.46 -7.93 -11.74
C GLY A 211 -16.67 -6.73 -11.19
N CYS A 212 -15.37 -6.63 -11.49
CA CYS A 212 -14.62 -5.42 -11.15
C CYS A 212 -15.05 -4.24 -12.01
N ASP A 213 -15.46 -3.15 -11.36
CA ASP A 213 -15.86 -1.90 -12.00
C ASP A 213 -14.64 -1.12 -12.49
N ILE A 214 -13.55 -1.16 -11.71
CA ILE A 214 -12.27 -0.53 -12.01
C ILE A 214 -11.19 -1.59 -12.05
N VAL A 215 -10.33 -1.56 -13.08
CA VAL A 215 -9.14 -2.42 -13.20
C VAL A 215 -7.90 -1.55 -13.26
N ILE A 216 -7.00 -1.75 -12.29
CA ILE A 216 -5.71 -1.07 -12.15
C ILE A 216 -4.62 -2.07 -12.51
N VAL A 217 -3.65 -1.65 -13.32
CA VAL A 217 -2.47 -2.47 -13.63
C VAL A 217 -1.21 -1.71 -13.22
N SER A 218 -0.49 -2.27 -12.27
CA SER A 218 0.78 -1.73 -11.77
C SER A 218 1.96 -2.45 -12.40
N TYR A 219 2.95 -1.68 -12.85
CA TYR A 219 4.20 -2.19 -13.40
C TYR A 219 5.41 -1.68 -12.62
N HIS A 220 6.25 -2.59 -12.17
CA HIS A 220 7.59 -2.25 -11.74
C HIS A 220 8.53 -2.35 -12.94
N TRP A 221 8.91 -1.21 -13.50
CA TRP A 221 9.54 -1.14 -14.80
C TRP A 221 10.46 0.07 -14.99
N GLY A 222 11.16 0.11 -16.12
CA GLY A 222 12.01 1.23 -16.50
C GLY A 222 13.46 1.06 -16.07
N ALA A 223 14.22 2.13 -16.21
CA ALA A 223 15.61 2.21 -15.80
C ALA A 223 15.75 3.19 -14.63
N GLU A 224 16.49 2.80 -13.60
CA GLU A 224 16.78 3.69 -12.49
C GLU A 224 17.39 5.01 -12.95
N LYS A 225 16.97 6.11 -12.34
CA LYS A 225 17.44 7.49 -12.61
C LYS A 225 17.07 8.01 -14.00
N ASP A 226 16.26 7.30 -14.77
CA ASP A 226 15.69 7.81 -16.01
C ASP A 226 14.30 8.42 -15.70
N TYR A 227 14.13 9.70 -16.04
CA TYR A 227 12.90 10.44 -15.77
C TYR A 227 11.87 10.37 -16.91
N TYR A 228 12.24 9.71 -18.02
CA TYR A 228 11.38 9.60 -19.19
C TYR A 228 11.10 8.13 -19.50
N PRO A 229 9.85 7.77 -19.85
CA PRO A 229 9.53 6.41 -20.24
C PRO A 229 10.22 6.07 -21.57
N ASN A 230 10.74 4.86 -21.67
CA ASN A 230 11.26 4.32 -22.92
C ASN A 230 10.14 3.77 -23.82
N ASP A 231 10.44 3.48 -25.07
CA ASP A 231 9.46 3.01 -26.07
C ASP A 231 8.73 1.72 -25.64
N ASN A 232 9.41 0.83 -24.91
CA ASN A 232 8.80 -0.41 -24.42
C ASN A 232 7.75 -0.13 -23.32
N GLN A 233 8.04 0.79 -22.39
CA GLN A 233 7.07 1.20 -21.38
C GLN A 233 5.85 1.87 -22.04
N VAL A 234 6.09 2.79 -22.99
CA VAL A 234 4.98 3.45 -23.72
C VAL A 234 4.13 2.43 -24.48
N ARG A 235 4.76 1.47 -25.16
CA ARG A 235 4.06 0.43 -25.92
C ARG A 235 3.23 -0.49 -25.01
N LEU A 236 3.82 -0.97 -23.91
CA LEU A 236 3.13 -1.84 -22.95
C LEU A 236 2.00 -1.10 -22.26
N GLY A 237 2.24 0.11 -21.76
CA GLY A 237 1.20 0.91 -21.09
C GLY A 237 0.00 1.20 -21.98
N ARG A 238 0.23 1.58 -23.26
CA ARG A 238 -0.85 1.79 -24.22
C ARG A 238 -1.62 0.50 -24.52
N ALA A 239 -0.92 -0.61 -24.75
CA ALA A 239 -1.57 -1.90 -24.99
C ALA A 239 -2.43 -2.36 -23.79
N THR A 240 -1.99 -2.04 -22.56
CA THR A 240 -2.74 -2.32 -21.34
C THR A 240 -4.03 -1.50 -21.24
N VAL A 241 -3.97 -0.21 -21.55
CA VAL A 241 -5.19 0.64 -21.60
C VAL A 241 -6.12 0.20 -22.73
N ASP A 242 -5.58 -0.09 -23.93
CA ASP A 242 -6.36 -0.58 -25.08
C ASP A 242 -7.02 -1.93 -24.78
N ALA A 243 -6.46 -2.73 -23.89
CA ALA A 243 -7.02 -3.99 -23.40
C ALA A 243 -8.13 -3.82 -22.35
N GLY A 244 -8.39 -2.60 -21.88
CA GLY A 244 -9.50 -2.29 -20.98
C GLY A 244 -9.12 -2.03 -19.53
N ALA A 245 -7.84 -1.76 -19.23
CA ALA A 245 -7.46 -1.20 -17.92
C ALA A 245 -7.93 0.25 -17.82
N ASP A 246 -8.47 0.63 -16.65
CA ASP A 246 -8.87 2.02 -16.36
C ASP A 246 -7.68 2.87 -15.96
N LEU A 247 -6.69 2.25 -15.34
CA LEU A 247 -5.47 2.91 -14.88
C LEU A 247 -4.25 2.01 -15.05
N VAL A 248 -3.14 2.61 -15.46
CA VAL A 248 -1.79 2.01 -15.47
C VAL A 248 -0.88 2.85 -14.58
N VAL A 249 -0.24 2.21 -13.62
CA VAL A 249 0.66 2.82 -12.63
C VAL A 249 2.08 2.35 -12.87
#